data_9179582abc2336b4d6c4c4b496ded7ab
#
_entry.id   9179582abc2336b4d6c4c4b496ded7ab
#
_cell.length_a   1.000
_cell.length_b   1.000
_cell.length_c   1.000
_cell.angle_alpha   90.00
_cell.angle_beta   90.00
_cell.angle_gamma   90.00
#
_symmetry.space_group_name_H-M   'P 1'
#
loop_
_entity.id
_entity.type
_entity.pdbx_description
1 polymer ?
#
loop_
_entity_poly.entity_id
_entity_poly.type
_entity_poly.pdbx_seq_one_letter_code
_entity_poly.pdbx_strand_id
1 'polypeptide(L)'
;ILQQEQKFIQRGKQEVEAILNTGHVTGRTWIDKDFAVRTNPDVKYHFMNETLRSNFYEGAWEYEKCEKHSIFLSQGDYPIKGLHYMLKAMPAIMQVYPDAKVYVAGNKIANYQTWKDRIKISSYGKYILELIKKNKLQENIVFLGRMNATQMKGQYLKSHVFVCPSVIENSPNSLG
;
A
#
# COMPACT_ATOMS: atom_id res chain seq x y z
N ILE A 1 17.46 -0.26 -15.05
CA ILE A 1 16.77 -1.56 -14.90
C ILE A 1 17.81 -2.63 -14.56
N LEU A 2 18.84 -2.89 -15.37
CA LEU A 2 19.86 -3.94 -15.12
C LEU A 2 20.56 -3.84 -13.75
N GLN A 3 20.92 -2.65 -13.28
CA GLN A 3 21.53 -2.47 -11.95
C GLN A 3 20.56 -2.79 -10.80
N GLN A 4 19.27 -2.51 -10.95
CA GLN A 4 18.27 -2.87 -9.94
C GLN A 4 18.05 -4.37 -9.91
N GLU A 5 17.95 -5.02 -11.06
CA GLU A 5 17.82 -6.45 -11.18
C GLU A 5 19.00 -7.18 -10.51
N GLN A 6 20.23 -6.79 -10.79
CA GLN A 6 21.42 -7.34 -10.12
C GLN A 6 21.38 -7.19 -8.61
N LYS A 7 20.92 -6.04 -8.09
CA LYS A 7 20.75 -5.84 -6.65
C LYS A 7 19.70 -6.78 -6.04
N PHE A 8 18.59 -7.02 -6.74
CA PHE A 8 17.57 -7.96 -6.27
C PHE A 8 18.10 -9.40 -6.26
N ILE A 9 18.81 -9.82 -7.30
CA ILE A 9 19.43 -11.15 -7.38
C ILE A 9 20.44 -11.33 -6.24
N GLN A 10 21.29 -10.33 -5.99
CA GLN A 10 22.27 -10.37 -4.91
C GLN A 10 21.61 -10.47 -3.52
N ARG A 11 20.54 -9.68 -3.27
CA ARG A 11 19.78 -9.77 -2.02
C ARG A 11 19.13 -11.14 -1.85
N GLY A 12 18.50 -11.68 -2.89
CA GLY A 12 17.92 -13.02 -2.84
C GLY A 12 18.93 -14.09 -2.50
N LYS A 13 20.15 -14.03 -3.06
CA LYS A 13 21.24 -14.94 -2.69
C LYS A 13 21.63 -14.83 -1.22
N GLN A 14 21.75 -13.60 -0.69
CA GLN A 14 22.07 -13.37 0.72
C GLN A 14 20.96 -13.88 1.66
N GLU A 15 19.69 -13.69 1.29
CA GLU A 15 18.55 -14.21 2.06
C GLU A 15 18.54 -15.75 2.09
N VAL A 16 18.77 -16.40 0.97
CA VAL A 16 18.89 -17.86 0.88
C VAL A 16 20.06 -18.35 1.76
N GLU A 17 21.23 -17.73 1.65
CA GLU A 17 22.41 -18.07 2.45
C GLU A 17 22.13 -17.89 3.96
N ALA A 18 21.45 -16.81 4.36
CA ALA A 18 21.06 -16.59 5.75
C ALA A 18 20.14 -17.71 6.27
N ILE A 19 19.15 -18.15 5.49
CA ILE A 19 18.25 -19.24 5.86
C ILE A 19 18.98 -20.58 5.96
N LEU A 20 19.91 -20.86 5.04
CA LEU A 20 20.71 -22.07 5.06
C LEU A 20 21.61 -22.18 6.31
N ASN A 21 22.04 -21.05 6.85
CA ASN A 21 22.97 -20.99 7.99
C ASN A 21 22.27 -20.71 9.33
N THR A 22 20.93 -20.77 9.39
CA THR A 22 20.20 -20.55 10.65
C THR A 22 19.41 -21.78 11.09
N GLY A 23 19.30 -22.01 12.39
CA GLY A 23 18.46 -23.06 12.97
C GLY A 23 17.01 -22.63 13.20
N HIS A 24 16.71 -21.33 13.21
CA HIS A 24 15.40 -20.82 13.53
C HIS A 24 15.05 -19.64 12.61
N VAL A 25 13.83 -19.65 12.03
CA VAL A 25 13.26 -18.56 11.24
C VAL A 25 11.91 -18.15 11.81
N THR A 26 11.64 -16.87 11.87
CA THR A 26 10.33 -16.31 12.21
C THR A 26 9.71 -15.66 10.97
N GLY A 27 8.41 -15.81 10.80
CA GLY A 27 7.66 -15.15 9.74
C GLY A 27 6.17 -15.16 10.03
N ARG A 28 5.39 -14.56 9.14
CA ARG A 28 3.96 -14.29 9.38
C ARG A 28 3.02 -15.17 8.59
N THR A 29 3.47 -15.72 7.48
CA THR A 29 2.61 -16.40 6.53
C THR A 29 3.08 -17.83 6.25
N TRP A 30 2.17 -18.62 5.69
CA TRP A 30 2.50 -19.93 5.17
C TRP A 30 3.47 -19.88 3.99
N ILE A 31 3.47 -18.78 3.22
CA ILE A 31 4.43 -18.56 2.12
C ILE A 31 5.84 -18.40 2.69
N ASP A 32 6.02 -17.62 3.76
CA ASP A 32 7.30 -17.47 4.45
C ASP A 32 7.82 -18.81 4.95
N LYS A 33 6.91 -19.61 5.57
CA LYS A 33 7.23 -20.95 6.07
C LYS A 33 7.66 -21.88 4.96
N ASP A 34 6.87 -21.97 3.89
CA ASP A 34 7.13 -22.85 2.77
C ASP A 34 8.49 -22.52 2.12
N PHE A 35 8.78 -21.24 1.92
CA PHE A 35 10.06 -20.79 1.41
C PHE A 35 11.23 -21.15 2.34
N ALA A 36 11.09 -20.91 3.64
CA ALA A 36 12.13 -21.21 4.62
C ALA A 36 12.43 -22.71 4.69
N VAL A 37 11.40 -23.54 4.79
CA VAL A 37 11.54 -25.03 4.90
C VAL A 37 12.06 -25.64 3.59
N ARG A 38 11.65 -25.14 2.43
CA ARG A 38 12.21 -25.59 1.15
C ARG A 38 13.67 -25.21 0.97
N THR A 39 14.07 -24.06 1.50
CA THR A 39 15.46 -23.57 1.44
C THR A 39 16.35 -24.35 2.42
N ASN A 40 15.88 -24.56 3.66
CA ASN A 40 16.59 -25.31 4.70
C ASN A 40 15.61 -26.27 5.39
N PRO A 41 15.59 -27.57 5.04
CA PRO A 41 14.68 -28.55 5.63
C PRO A 41 14.80 -28.72 7.14
N ASP A 42 15.96 -28.40 7.72
CA ASP A 42 16.24 -28.56 9.16
C ASP A 42 15.86 -27.33 9.97
N VAL A 43 15.41 -26.25 9.32
CA VAL A 43 15.05 -25.01 10.02
C VAL A 43 13.76 -25.16 10.82
N LYS A 44 13.76 -24.63 12.03
CA LYS A 44 12.56 -24.51 12.86
C LYS A 44 11.86 -23.18 12.56
N TYR A 45 10.67 -23.27 11.96
CA TYR A 45 9.89 -22.09 11.65
C TYR A 45 8.92 -21.73 12.79
N HIS A 46 8.85 -20.46 13.14
CA HIS A 46 7.98 -19.91 14.16
C HIS A 46 7.06 -18.84 13.57
N PHE A 47 5.76 -18.98 13.75
CA PHE A 47 4.82 -17.92 13.40
C PHE A 47 4.91 -16.79 14.42
N MET A 48 5.14 -15.57 13.92
CA MET A 48 5.22 -14.37 14.72
C MET A 48 4.42 -13.25 14.04
N ASN A 49 3.24 -12.98 14.56
CA ASN A 49 2.42 -11.87 14.07
C ASN A 49 2.98 -10.54 14.60
N GLU A 50 2.93 -9.51 13.77
CA GLU A 50 3.21 -8.15 14.22
C GLU A 50 2.05 -7.63 15.07
N THR A 51 2.41 -6.93 16.16
CA THR A 51 1.44 -6.14 16.91
C THR A 51 1.32 -4.76 16.27
N LEU A 52 0.11 -4.28 16.15
CA LEU A 52 -0.13 -2.92 15.72
C LEU A 52 0.23 -1.93 16.84
N ARG A 53 0.41 -0.67 16.48
CA ARG A 53 0.58 0.41 17.47
C ARG A 53 -0.70 0.55 18.29
N SER A 54 -0.57 0.87 19.58
CA SER A 54 -1.70 0.98 20.53
C SER A 54 -2.88 1.81 20.02
N ASN A 55 -2.59 2.88 19.28
CA ASN A 55 -3.60 3.73 18.66
C ASN A 55 -4.65 2.97 17.82
N PHE A 56 -4.28 1.84 17.20
CA PHE A 56 -5.19 1.09 16.31
C PHE A 56 -6.11 0.10 17.04
N TYR A 57 -5.88 -0.12 18.35
CA TYR A 57 -6.75 -0.94 19.18
C TYR A 57 -7.88 -0.15 19.87
N GLU A 58 -7.92 1.16 19.66
CA GLU A 58 -8.92 2.03 20.27
C GLU A 58 -9.93 2.54 19.23
N GLY A 59 -11.20 2.61 19.62
CA GLY A 59 -12.29 3.08 18.77
C GLY A 59 -12.79 1.99 17.81
N ALA A 60 -13.93 2.26 17.22
CA ALA A 60 -14.58 1.38 16.26
C ALA A 60 -15.08 2.19 15.06
N TRP A 61 -15.05 1.59 13.89
CA TRP A 61 -15.68 2.16 12.71
C TRP A 61 -17.20 2.04 12.83
N GLU A 62 -17.91 3.12 12.53
CA GLU A 62 -19.36 3.18 12.57
C GLU A 62 -19.89 3.71 11.24
N TYR A 63 -20.79 2.96 10.61
CA TYR A 63 -21.38 3.34 9.33
C TYR A 63 -22.02 4.72 9.34
N GLU A 64 -22.70 5.09 10.43
CA GLU A 64 -23.40 6.39 10.54
C GLU A 64 -22.45 7.58 10.64
N LYS A 65 -21.21 7.34 11.06
CA LYS A 65 -20.20 8.40 11.25
C LYS A 65 -19.21 8.52 10.09
N CYS A 66 -19.20 7.56 9.16
CA CYS A 66 -18.27 7.59 8.05
C CYS A 66 -18.70 8.58 6.95
N GLU A 67 -17.73 9.09 6.21
CA GLU A 67 -17.97 9.85 4.98
C GLU A 67 -18.40 8.86 3.89
N LYS A 68 -19.68 8.90 3.53
CA LYS A 68 -20.26 7.97 2.53
C LYS A 68 -19.53 8.10 1.20
N HIS A 69 -19.43 6.98 0.48
CA HIS A 69 -18.78 6.84 -0.82
C HIS A 69 -17.29 7.25 -0.82
N SER A 70 -16.67 7.38 0.38
CA SER A 70 -15.24 7.62 0.48
C SER A 70 -14.45 6.32 0.52
N ILE A 71 -13.36 6.28 -0.24
CA ILE A 71 -12.45 5.13 -0.37
C ILE A 71 -11.09 5.56 0.14
N PHE A 72 -10.49 4.77 1.02
CA PHE A 72 -9.17 5.05 1.56
C PHE A 72 -8.13 4.03 1.08
N LEU A 73 -7.00 4.53 0.59
CA LEU A 73 -5.78 3.77 0.30
C LEU A 73 -4.67 4.24 1.24
N SER A 74 -4.17 3.34 2.07
CA SER A 74 -3.11 3.65 3.04
C SER A 74 -1.75 3.94 2.40
N GLN A 75 -1.56 3.57 1.15
CA GLN A 75 -0.34 3.82 0.40
C GLN A 75 -0.60 3.80 -1.11
N GLY A 76 -0.18 4.86 -1.82
CA GLY A 76 -0.38 4.98 -3.26
C GLY A 76 0.87 5.36 -4.05
N ASP A 77 2.04 5.46 -3.40
CA ASP A 77 3.25 6.06 -3.97
C ASP A 77 4.15 5.09 -4.76
N TYR A 78 3.83 3.80 -4.76
CA TYR A 78 4.56 2.78 -5.54
C TYR A 78 3.63 2.02 -6.50
N PRO A 79 4.10 1.64 -7.70
CA PRO A 79 3.29 0.90 -8.67
C PRO A 79 2.69 -0.38 -8.10
N ILE A 80 3.45 -1.12 -7.27
CA ILE A 80 3.03 -2.37 -6.65
C ILE A 80 1.82 -2.18 -5.72
N LYS A 81 1.60 -0.96 -5.17
CA LYS A 81 0.46 -0.63 -4.29
C LYS A 81 -0.84 -0.36 -5.04
N GLY A 82 -0.80 -0.35 -6.37
CA GLY A 82 -1.99 -0.48 -7.20
C GLY A 82 -2.90 0.75 -7.31
N LEU A 83 -2.47 1.96 -6.91
CA LEU A 83 -3.29 3.18 -7.07
C LEU A 83 -3.85 3.33 -8.49
N HIS A 84 -3.06 2.97 -9.51
CA HIS A 84 -3.49 3.04 -10.90
C HIS A 84 -4.68 2.12 -11.23
N TYR A 85 -4.83 1.00 -10.53
CA TYR A 85 -6.02 0.14 -10.68
C TYR A 85 -7.25 0.81 -10.09
N MET A 86 -7.11 1.44 -8.92
CA MET A 86 -8.19 2.21 -8.31
C MET A 86 -8.66 3.34 -9.23
N LEU A 87 -7.71 4.12 -9.80
CA LEU A 87 -8.04 5.20 -10.73
C LEU A 87 -8.73 4.72 -12.02
N LYS A 88 -8.42 3.52 -12.48
CA LYS A 88 -9.10 2.89 -13.63
C LYS A 88 -10.52 2.41 -13.29
N ALA A 89 -10.77 2.02 -12.03
CA ALA A 89 -12.08 1.59 -11.57
C ALA A 89 -13.03 2.77 -11.28
N MET A 90 -12.47 3.95 -10.93
CA MET A 90 -13.26 5.12 -10.54
C MET A 90 -14.37 5.52 -11.54
N PRO A 91 -14.18 5.51 -12.87
CA PRO A 91 -15.26 5.84 -13.81
C PRO A 91 -16.50 4.97 -13.64
N ALA A 92 -16.32 3.67 -13.39
CA ALA A 92 -17.44 2.75 -13.15
C ALA A 92 -18.11 3.00 -11.78
N ILE A 93 -17.31 3.28 -10.76
CA ILE A 93 -17.81 3.62 -9.41
C ILE A 93 -18.65 4.91 -9.48
N MET A 94 -18.18 5.93 -10.19
CA MET A 94 -18.85 7.22 -10.32
C MET A 94 -20.15 7.17 -11.13
N GLN A 95 -20.36 6.14 -11.94
CA GLN A 95 -21.66 5.92 -12.57
C GLN A 95 -22.77 5.64 -11.55
N VAL A 96 -22.42 5.00 -10.42
CA VAL A 96 -23.35 4.65 -9.35
C VAL A 96 -23.30 5.68 -8.21
N TYR A 97 -22.09 6.17 -7.89
CA TYR A 97 -21.81 7.11 -6.81
C TYR A 97 -21.03 8.31 -7.35
N PRO A 98 -21.69 9.31 -7.94
CA PRO A 98 -21.04 10.46 -8.59
C PRO A 98 -20.16 11.30 -7.62
N ASP A 99 -20.48 11.26 -6.34
CA ASP A 99 -19.77 11.94 -5.25
C ASP A 99 -18.61 11.14 -4.65
N ALA A 100 -18.32 9.94 -5.19
CA ALA A 100 -17.25 9.09 -4.67
C ALA A 100 -15.90 9.80 -4.65
N LYS A 101 -15.17 9.66 -3.54
CA LYS A 101 -13.83 10.23 -3.33
C LYS A 101 -12.83 9.17 -2.94
N VAL A 102 -11.60 9.32 -3.41
CA VAL A 102 -10.48 8.46 -3.03
C VAL A 102 -9.45 9.28 -2.26
N TYR A 103 -9.21 8.89 -1.03
CA TYR A 103 -8.17 9.45 -0.17
C TYR A 103 -6.93 8.56 -0.23
N VAL A 104 -5.79 9.14 -0.58
CA VAL A 104 -4.55 8.40 -0.80
C VAL A 104 -3.48 8.91 0.15
N ALA A 105 -3.03 8.06 1.07
CA ALA A 105 -1.86 8.34 1.91
C ALA A 105 -0.56 7.89 1.23
N GLY A 106 0.57 8.36 1.75
CA GLY A 106 1.91 8.05 1.25
C GLY A 106 2.68 9.27 0.79
N ASN A 107 3.78 9.05 0.09
CA ASN A 107 4.56 10.17 -0.46
C ASN A 107 3.77 10.91 -1.55
N LYS A 108 4.02 12.21 -1.65
CA LYS A 108 3.41 13.03 -2.72
C LYS A 108 3.99 12.63 -4.07
N ILE A 109 3.22 11.88 -4.86
CA ILE A 109 3.63 11.45 -6.22
C ILE A 109 2.98 12.27 -7.33
N ALA A 110 1.90 12.98 -7.02
CA ALA A 110 1.08 13.72 -7.98
C ALA A 110 0.70 15.13 -7.53
N ASN A 111 1.15 15.57 -6.35
CA ASN A 111 0.86 16.92 -5.84
C ASN A 111 2.07 17.82 -6.06
N TYR A 112 2.08 18.52 -7.18
CA TYR A 112 3.16 19.43 -7.60
C TYR A 112 2.68 20.87 -7.52
N GLN A 113 3.10 21.54 -6.45
CA GLN A 113 2.75 22.96 -6.24
C GLN A 113 3.69 23.90 -7.01
N THR A 114 4.89 23.43 -7.39
CA THR A 114 5.88 24.23 -8.07
C THR A 114 6.35 23.61 -9.39
N TRP A 115 6.85 24.46 -10.32
CA TRP A 115 7.44 23.97 -11.57
C TRP A 115 8.67 23.07 -11.34
N LYS A 116 9.44 23.30 -10.25
CA LYS A 116 10.59 22.47 -9.87
C LYS A 116 10.16 21.05 -9.46
N ASP A 117 9.00 20.92 -8.86
CA ASP A 117 8.45 19.61 -8.49
C ASP A 117 8.05 18.81 -9.74
N ARG A 118 7.57 19.49 -10.79
CA ARG A 118 7.21 18.86 -12.08
C ARG A 118 8.40 18.24 -12.80
N ILE A 119 9.61 18.76 -12.63
CA ILE A 119 10.84 18.24 -13.25
C ILE A 119 11.27 16.94 -12.53
N LYS A 120 11.02 16.81 -11.23
CA LYS A 120 11.41 15.67 -10.40
C LYS A 120 10.39 14.54 -10.34
N ILE A 121 9.30 14.66 -11.10
CA ILE A 121 8.22 13.66 -11.09
C ILE A 121 8.73 12.30 -11.59
N SER A 122 8.42 11.24 -10.83
CA SER A 122 8.69 9.86 -11.25
C SER A 122 7.84 9.49 -12.48
N SER A 123 8.30 8.51 -13.26
CA SER A 123 7.49 7.98 -14.38
C SER A 123 6.12 7.48 -13.91
N TYR A 124 6.05 6.89 -12.71
CA TYR A 124 4.79 6.47 -12.12
C TYR A 124 3.89 7.66 -11.75
N GLY A 125 4.46 8.71 -11.17
CA GLY A 125 3.71 9.94 -10.87
C GLY A 125 3.11 10.59 -12.13
N LYS A 126 3.86 10.63 -13.24
CA LYS A 126 3.34 11.10 -14.54
C LYS A 126 2.16 10.25 -15.00
N TYR A 127 2.30 8.94 -14.94
CA TYR A 127 1.22 8.02 -15.31
C TYR A 127 -0.03 8.20 -14.45
N ILE A 128 0.11 8.40 -13.14
CA ILE A 128 -1.01 8.69 -12.24
C ILE A 128 -1.71 10.00 -12.63
N LEU A 129 -0.95 11.07 -12.90
CA LEU A 129 -1.53 12.35 -13.37
C LEU A 129 -2.28 12.22 -14.69
N GLU A 130 -1.73 11.45 -15.64
CA GLU A 130 -2.39 11.16 -16.91
C GLU A 130 -3.72 10.42 -16.70
N LEU A 131 -3.75 9.41 -15.81
CA LEU A 131 -4.98 8.69 -15.48
C LEU A 131 -6.02 9.61 -14.84
N ILE A 132 -5.62 10.46 -13.90
CA ILE A 132 -6.51 11.43 -13.25
C ILE A 132 -7.10 12.37 -14.30
N LYS A 133 -6.27 12.91 -15.20
CA LYS A 133 -6.72 13.80 -16.26
C LYS A 133 -7.64 13.09 -17.28
N LYS A 134 -7.22 11.91 -17.75
CA LYS A 134 -7.97 11.10 -18.72
C LYS A 134 -9.36 10.76 -18.23
N ASN A 135 -9.46 10.38 -16.96
CA ASN A 135 -10.73 9.94 -16.34
C ASN A 135 -11.48 11.08 -15.66
N LYS A 136 -11.00 12.35 -15.75
CA LYS A 136 -11.62 13.55 -15.16
C LYS A 136 -11.83 13.44 -13.64
N LEU A 137 -10.82 12.90 -12.92
CA LEU A 137 -10.90 12.59 -11.49
C LEU A 137 -10.30 13.67 -10.58
N GLN A 138 -10.04 14.88 -11.07
CA GLN A 138 -9.33 15.94 -10.33
C GLN A 138 -10.00 16.27 -8.99
N GLU A 139 -11.34 16.27 -8.94
CA GLU A 139 -12.13 16.59 -7.77
C GLU A 139 -12.41 15.36 -6.87
N ASN A 140 -12.11 14.16 -7.38
CA ASN A 140 -12.42 12.91 -6.70
C ASN A 140 -11.22 12.30 -5.98
N ILE A 141 -9.98 12.77 -6.26
CA ILE A 141 -8.76 12.21 -5.69
C ILE A 141 -8.11 13.22 -4.75
N VAL A 142 -7.92 12.79 -3.49
CA VAL A 142 -7.32 13.61 -2.43
C VAL A 142 -6.02 12.94 -1.95
N PHE A 143 -4.87 13.57 -2.23
CA PHE A 143 -3.59 13.11 -1.72
C PHE A 143 -3.32 13.68 -0.33
N LEU A 144 -3.34 12.83 0.69
CA LEU A 144 -3.18 13.20 2.10
C LEU A 144 -1.71 13.44 2.50
N GLY A 145 -0.76 12.92 1.71
CA GLY A 145 0.65 12.93 2.09
C GLY A 145 0.98 11.86 3.13
N ARG A 146 2.14 11.99 3.77
CA ARG A 146 2.55 11.11 4.87
C ARG A 146 1.70 11.39 6.10
N MET A 147 1.21 10.34 6.71
CA MET A 147 0.35 10.41 7.90
C MET A 147 1.03 9.70 9.09
N ASN A 148 0.87 10.26 10.28
CA ASN A 148 1.23 9.56 11.52
C ASN A 148 0.13 8.57 11.93
N ALA A 149 0.37 7.77 12.99
CA ALA A 149 -0.56 6.71 13.41
C ALA A 149 -1.95 7.25 13.77
N THR A 150 -2.03 8.38 14.45
CA THR A 150 -3.30 9.01 14.85
C THR A 150 -4.09 9.51 13.64
N GLN A 151 -3.41 10.16 12.70
CA GLN A 151 -4.03 10.60 11.44
C GLN A 151 -4.51 9.42 10.60
N MET A 152 -3.70 8.37 10.50
CA MET A 152 -4.03 7.14 9.78
C MET A 152 -5.28 6.47 10.38
N LYS A 153 -5.30 6.27 11.71
CA LYS A 153 -6.48 5.78 12.42
C LYS A 153 -7.72 6.63 12.14
N GLY A 154 -7.59 7.95 12.28
CA GLY A 154 -8.71 8.87 12.00
C GLY A 154 -9.24 8.71 10.57
N GLN A 155 -8.37 8.50 9.59
CA GLN A 155 -8.77 8.29 8.21
C GLN A 155 -9.47 6.93 8.01
N TYR A 156 -9.00 5.85 8.66
CA TYR A 156 -9.70 4.55 8.65
C TYR A 156 -11.12 4.69 9.20
N LEU A 157 -11.27 5.32 10.37
CA LEU A 157 -12.58 5.49 11.01
C LEU A 157 -13.52 6.42 10.23
N LYS A 158 -12.97 7.38 9.51
CA LYS A 158 -13.73 8.33 8.69
C LYS A 158 -14.17 7.76 7.34
N SER A 159 -13.39 6.87 6.76
CA SER A 159 -13.66 6.38 5.41
C SER A 159 -14.75 5.31 5.39
N HIS A 160 -15.56 5.31 4.31
CA HIS A 160 -16.60 4.31 4.11
C HIS A 160 -16.01 2.92 3.82
N VAL A 161 -14.97 2.88 2.96
CA VAL A 161 -14.31 1.63 2.56
C VAL A 161 -12.80 1.83 2.56
N PHE A 162 -12.08 0.84 3.09
CA PHE A 162 -10.65 0.71 2.88
C PHE A 162 -10.38 -0.24 1.73
N VAL A 163 -9.46 0.14 0.82
CA VAL A 163 -9.07 -0.68 -0.33
C VAL A 163 -7.56 -0.85 -0.35
N CYS A 164 -7.11 -2.09 -0.45
CA CYS A 164 -5.71 -2.47 -0.65
C CYS A 164 -5.56 -3.10 -2.05
N PRO A 165 -5.36 -2.30 -3.11
CA PRO A 165 -5.32 -2.81 -4.49
C PRO A 165 -3.93 -3.29 -4.90
N SER A 166 -3.09 -3.64 -3.94
CA SER A 166 -1.72 -4.09 -4.17
C SER A 166 -1.66 -5.35 -5.02
N VAL A 167 -0.68 -5.42 -5.91
CA VAL A 167 -0.46 -6.60 -6.78
C VAL A 167 0.10 -7.78 -5.98
N ILE A 168 0.96 -7.48 -5.01
CA ILE A 168 1.55 -8.48 -4.11
C ILE A 168 1.56 -7.88 -2.70
N GLU A 169 1.10 -8.65 -1.75
CA GLU A 169 1.18 -8.37 -0.32
C GLU A 169 1.51 -9.64 0.46
N ASN A 170 2.32 -9.48 1.49
CA ASN A 170 2.61 -10.53 2.45
C ASN A 170 2.22 -10.04 3.84
N SER A 171 0.98 -10.30 4.26
CA SER A 171 0.43 -9.87 5.55
C SER A 171 0.55 -8.34 5.78
N PRO A 172 -0.15 -7.51 5.00
CA PRO A 172 -0.05 -6.06 5.14
C PRO A 172 -0.69 -5.59 6.44
N ASN A 173 0.08 -4.88 7.27
CA ASN A 173 -0.39 -4.31 8.54
C ASN A 173 -1.56 -3.32 8.36
N SER A 174 -1.78 -2.84 7.15
CA SER A 174 -2.90 -1.97 6.82
C SER A 174 -4.27 -2.65 6.78
N LEU A 175 -4.30 -3.99 6.78
CA LEU A 175 -5.53 -4.80 6.83
C LEU A 175 -5.82 -5.34 8.25
N GLY A 176 -4.86 -5.29 9.17
CA GLY A 176 -5.05 -5.65 10.58
C GLY A 176 -5.66 -4.51 11.34
#